data_daf936d5cf43bdda0e68b3dbb2bc55b8
#
_entry.id   daf936d5cf43bdda0e68b3dbb2bc55b8
#
_cell.length_a   1.000
_cell.length_b   1.000
_cell.length_c   1.000
_cell.angle_alpha   90.00
_cell.angle_beta   90.00
_cell.angle_gamma   90.00
#
_symmetry.space_group_name_H-M   'P 1'
#
loop_
_entity.id
_entity.type
_entity.pdbx_description
1 polymer ?
#
loop_
_entity_poly.entity_id
_entity_poly.type
_entity_poly.pdbx_seq_one_letter_code
_entity_poly.pdbx_strand_id
1 'polypeptide(L)'
;MKKHLITLWIICLGISACTAKNEGSSASLIGSWKLTSYSRADVLTPAVTDTEAGLTFKEDGTVTGDSGCNGLGGSYKVASDQVTFDQITSTLMACDDARMAQEGAVHQVLTDTATFKIEGNTLTLTNNDVVLVLAR
;
A
#
# COMPACT_ATOMS: atom_id res chain seq x y z
N MET A 1 -57.58 13.25 46.89
CA MET A 1 -56.85 13.85 45.74
C MET A 1 -55.52 13.19 45.69
N LYS A 2 -55.36 12.19 44.82
CA LYS A 2 -54.07 11.46 44.60
C LYS A 2 -53.40 12.02 43.33
N LYS A 3 -52.26 12.67 43.54
CA LYS A 3 -51.45 13.17 42.45
C LYS A 3 -50.55 12.01 41.92
N HIS A 4 -50.79 11.57 40.69
CA HIS A 4 -49.92 10.63 40.00
C HIS A 4 -48.74 11.37 39.38
N LEU A 5 -47.52 11.14 39.88
CA LEU A 5 -46.28 11.54 39.22
C LEU A 5 -45.99 10.53 38.10
N ILE A 6 -46.02 10.97 36.86
CA ILE A 6 -45.56 10.21 35.69
C ILE A 6 -44.08 10.49 35.55
N THR A 7 -43.25 9.49 35.87
CA THR A 7 -41.80 9.57 35.64
C THR A 7 -41.52 9.19 34.22
N LEU A 8 -41.12 10.17 33.40
CA LEU A 8 -40.73 9.98 32.02
C LEU A 8 -39.30 9.41 31.96
N TRP A 9 -39.16 8.14 31.58
CA TRP A 9 -37.88 7.49 31.34
C TRP A 9 -37.41 7.83 29.95
N ILE A 10 -36.38 8.67 29.83
CA ILE A 10 -35.72 8.98 28.58
C ILE A 10 -34.66 7.87 28.34
N ILE A 11 -34.95 6.96 27.41
CA ILE A 11 -33.99 5.97 26.93
C ILE A 11 -33.09 6.66 25.93
N CYS A 12 -31.87 7.02 26.36
CA CYS A 12 -30.81 7.43 25.43
C CYS A 12 -30.26 6.20 24.66
N LEU A 13 -30.72 5.98 23.43
CA LEU A 13 -30.06 5.07 22.53
C LEU A 13 -28.72 5.71 22.07
N GLY A 14 -27.65 5.29 22.72
CA GLY A 14 -26.30 5.59 22.27
C GLY A 14 -26.00 4.84 20.98
N ILE A 15 -25.99 5.54 19.86
CA ILE A 15 -25.48 5.02 18.60
C ILE A 15 -23.96 5.05 18.68
N SER A 16 -23.35 3.93 19.10
CA SER A 16 -21.91 3.73 18.97
C SER A 16 -21.58 3.59 17.47
N ALA A 17 -21.18 4.68 16.85
CA ALA A 17 -20.55 4.64 15.55
C ALA A 17 -19.18 3.97 15.71
N CYS A 18 -19.10 2.66 15.46
CA CYS A 18 -17.82 1.99 15.25
C CYS A 18 -17.21 2.54 13.97
N THR A 19 -16.32 3.51 14.08
CA THR A 19 -15.41 3.88 13.01
C THR A 19 -14.47 2.70 12.85
N ALA A 20 -14.72 1.84 11.88
CA ALA A 20 -13.77 0.79 11.47
C ALA A 20 -12.51 1.50 10.97
N LYS A 21 -11.47 1.57 11.80
CA LYS A 21 -10.13 1.86 11.33
C LYS A 21 -9.75 0.72 10.40
N ASN A 22 -9.56 1.04 9.14
CA ASN A 22 -9.02 0.12 8.14
C ASN A 22 -7.53 -0.07 8.47
N GLU A 23 -7.24 -0.87 9.50
CA GLU A 23 -5.87 -1.28 9.80
C GLU A 23 -5.46 -2.27 8.71
N GLY A 24 -4.48 -1.89 7.90
CA GLY A 24 -3.91 -2.75 6.89
C GLY A 24 -3.41 -4.05 7.55
N SER A 25 -3.96 -5.17 7.13
CA SER A 25 -3.52 -6.50 7.57
C SER A 25 -2.50 -7.03 6.58
N SER A 26 -1.46 -7.73 7.06
CA SER A 26 -0.52 -8.44 6.19
C SER A 26 -1.22 -9.38 5.22
N ALA A 27 -2.32 -10.02 5.65
CA ALA A 27 -3.13 -10.89 4.82
C ALA A 27 -3.75 -10.17 3.62
N SER A 28 -4.08 -8.88 3.72
CA SER A 28 -4.63 -8.09 2.62
C SER A 28 -3.57 -7.66 1.60
N LEU A 29 -2.30 -7.60 2.01
CA LEU A 29 -1.18 -7.25 1.14
C LEU A 29 -0.74 -8.43 0.25
N ILE A 30 -0.91 -9.68 0.72
CA ILE A 30 -0.51 -10.90 0.01
C ILE A 30 -1.16 -10.96 -1.36
N GLY A 31 -0.36 -11.31 -2.36
CA GLY A 31 -0.78 -11.44 -3.76
C GLY A 31 0.05 -10.59 -4.71
N SER A 32 -0.34 -10.60 -5.97
CA SER A 32 0.33 -9.86 -7.04
C SER A 32 -0.37 -8.53 -7.31
N TRP A 33 0.43 -7.48 -7.43
CA TRP A 33 0.00 -6.11 -7.66
C TRP A 33 0.76 -5.52 -8.84
N LYS A 34 0.04 -5.12 -9.88
CA LYS A 34 0.62 -4.46 -11.07
C LYS A 34 0.75 -2.97 -10.83
N LEU A 35 1.92 -2.40 -11.16
CA LEU A 35 2.12 -0.95 -11.10
C LEU A 35 1.25 -0.25 -12.15
N THR A 36 0.48 0.75 -11.73
CA THR A 36 -0.38 1.57 -12.61
C THR A 36 0.13 2.98 -12.76
N SER A 37 0.71 3.53 -11.70
CA SER A 37 1.34 4.86 -11.71
C SER A 37 2.30 5.00 -10.53
N TYR A 38 3.15 6.01 -10.61
CA TYR A 38 4.00 6.44 -9.52
C TYR A 38 4.04 7.97 -9.46
N SER A 39 4.38 8.55 -8.32
CA SER A 39 4.66 9.97 -8.22
C SER A 39 5.98 10.23 -7.51
N ARG A 40 6.59 11.34 -7.88
CA ARG A 40 7.74 11.95 -7.19
C ARG A 40 7.47 13.44 -7.07
N ALA A 41 7.70 14.01 -5.88
CA ALA A 41 7.47 15.42 -5.62
C ALA A 41 6.10 15.88 -6.16
N ASP A 42 5.04 15.10 -5.87
CA ASP A 42 3.64 15.34 -6.26
C ASP A 42 3.37 15.30 -7.78
N VAL A 43 4.33 14.88 -8.60
CA VAL A 43 4.13 14.69 -10.04
C VAL A 43 3.72 13.24 -10.32
N LEU A 44 2.44 13.01 -10.62
CA LEU A 44 1.91 11.69 -10.98
C LEU A 44 2.31 11.33 -12.41
N THR A 45 2.92 10.16 -12.56
CA THR A 45 3.37 9.60 -13.84
C THR A 45 2.72 8.23 -14.03
N PRO A 46 2.04 7.96 -15.15
CA PRO A 46 1.57 6.62 -15.47
C PRO A 46 2.74 5.63 -15.57
N ALA A 47 2.52 4.38 -15.17
CA ALA A 47 3.51 3.34 -15.37
C ALA A 47 3.83 3.16 -16.86
N VAL A 48 5.09 2.83 -17.15
CA VAL A 48 5.53 2.57 -18.51
C VAL A 48 4.75 1.40 -19.08
N THR A 49 4.13 1.61 -20.23
CA THR A 49 3.39 0.56 -20.95
C THR A 49 4.35 -0.53 -21.46
N ASP A 50 3.80 -1.71 -21.74
CA ASP A 50 4.56 -2.86 -22.22
C ASP A 50 5.65 -3.37 -21.25
N THR A 51 5.42 -3.15 -19.94
CA THR A 51 6.26 -3.72 -18.87
C THR A 51 5.41 -4.56 -17.91
N GLU A 52 6.07 -5.50 -17.25
CA GLU A 52 5.46 -6.33 -16.18
C GLU A 52 5.71 -5.72 -14.79
N ALA A 53 5.86 -4.40 -14.73
CA ALA A 53 6.15 -3.69 -13.48
C ALA A 53 5.09 -4.00 -12.41
N GLY A 54 5.57 -4.41 -11.25
CA GLY A 54 4.70 -4.76 -10.13
C GLY A 54 5.41 -5.51 -9.03
N LEU A 55 4.67 -5.84 -7.98
CA LEU A 55 5.15 -6.51 -6.78
C LEU A 55 4.26 -7.71 -6.45
N THR A 56 4.86 -8.80 -6.00
CA THR A 56 4.17 -9.97 -5.46
C THR A 56 4.63 -10.19 -4.02
N PHE A 57 3.69 -10.09 -3.09
CA PHE A 57 3.92 -10.36 -1.67
C PHE A 57 3.48 -11.79 -1.35
N LYS A 58 4.35 -12.58 -0.74
CA LYS A 58 4.09 -13.97 -0.39
C LYS A 58 3.87 -14.13 1.12
N GLU A 59 3.14 -15.16 1.51
CA GLU A 59 2.84 -15.48 2.91
C GLU A 59 4.08 -15.73 3.76
N ASP A 60 5.16 -16.20 3.14
CA ASP A 60 6.44 -16.51 3.81
C ASP A 60 7.28 -15.25 4.13
N GLY A 61 6.75 -14.05 3.86
CA GLY A 61 7.45 -12.78 4.08
C GLY A 61 8.44 -12.41 2.97
N THR A 62 8.40 -13.11 1.83
CA THR A 62 9.19 -12.71 0.65
C THR A 62 8.38 -11.80 -0.27
N VAL A 63 9.07 -10.84 -0.88
CA VAL A 63 8.56 -10.00 -1.95
C VAL A 63 9.40 -10.19 -3.20
N THR A 64 8.74 -10.33 -4.34
CA THR A 64 9.37 -10.36 -5.65
C THR A 64 8.67 -9.37 -6.57
N GLY A 65 9.33 -8.95 -7.63
CA GLY A 65 8.70 -8.03 -8.56
C GLY A 65 9.57 -7.69 -9.75
N ASP A 66 9.09 -6.72 -10.49
CA ASP A 66 9.78 -6.11 -11.63
C ASP A 66 9.55 -4.59 -11.57
N SER A 67 10.58 -3.82 -11.83
CA SER A 67 10.51 -2.36 -11.86
C SER A 67 10.07 -1.80 -13.22
N GLY A 68 9.94 -2.67 -14.21
CA GLY A 68 9.76 -2.31 -15.62
C GLY A 68 11.08 -2.29 -16.41
N CYS A 69 12.20 -2.42 -15.72
CA CYS A 69 13.55 -2.61 -16.29
C CYS A 69 14.22 -3.84 -15.69
N ASN A 70 14.23 -3.92 -14.37
CA ASN A 70 14.93 -4.96 -13.62
C ASN A 70 13.99 -5.75 -12.72
N GLY A 71 14.21 -7.06 -12.66
CA GLY A 71 13.60 -7.92 -11.68
C GLY A 71 14.18 -7.65 -10.28
N LEU A 72 13.35 -7.76 -9.25
CA LEU A 72 13.75 -7.52 -7.86
C LEU A 72 13.20 -8.59 -6.92
N GLY A 73 13.81 -8.69 -5.76
CA GLY A 73 13.36 -9.59 -4.71
C GLY A 73 14.00 -9.27 -3.37
N GLY A 74 13.35 -9.71 -2.30
CA GLY A 74 13.80 -9.52 -0.93
C GLY A 74 12.78 -10.02 0.06
N SER A 75 12.80 -9.47 1.27
CA SER A 75 11.84 -9.80 2.32
C SER A 75 11.06 -8.55 2.77
N TYR A 76 9.92 -8.78 3.41
CA TYR A 76 9.12 -7.72 3.99
C TYR A 76 8.52 -8.14 5.34
N LYS A 77 8.20 -7.15 6.16
CA LYS A 77 7.45 -7.30 7.40
C LYS A 77 6.38 -6.23 7.49
N VAL A 78 5.21 -6.57 8.02
CA VAL A 78 4.11 -5.63 8.20
C VAL A 78 3.88 -5.37 9.68
N ALA A 79 3.70 -4.11 10.03
CA ALA A 79 3.28 -3.67 11.36
C ALA A 79 2.25 -2.52 11.19
N SER A 80 1.00 -2.77 11.54
CA SER A 80 -0.10 -1.81 11.35
C SER A 80 -0.26 -1.45 9.86
N ASP A 81 -0.13 -0.17 9.51
CA ASP A 81 -0.18 0.38 8.15
C ASP A 81 1.20 0.56 7.51
N GLN A 82 2.24 -0.04 8.10
CA GLN A 82 3.61 0.04 7.62
C GLN A 82 4.11 -1.30 7.11
N VAL A 83 4.83 -1.27 6.01
CA VAL A 83 5.59 -2.37 5.46
C VAL A 83 7.07 -1.98 5.43
N THR A 84 7.90 -2.78 6.09
CA THR A 84 9.36 -2.62 6.07
C THR A 84 9.95 -3.65 5.13
N PHE A 85 10.75 -3.19 4.19
CA PHE A 85 11.47 -4.02 3.24
C PHE A 85 12.90 -4.26 3.72
N ASP A 86 13.43 -5.45 3.47
CA ASP A 86 14.78 -5.82 3.86
C ASP A 86 15.43 -6.66 2.77
N GLN A 87 16.74 -6.49 2.60
CA GLN A 87 17.56 -7.24 1.65
C GLN A 87 17.04 -7.19 0.20
N ILE A 88 16.51 -6.05 -0.22
CA ILE A 88 16.06 -5.89 -1.60
C ILE A 88 17.27 -5.91 -2.55
N THR A 89 17.25 -6.85 -3.46
CA THR A 89 18.22 -7.01 -4.53
C THR A 89 17.53 -6.88 -5.88
N SER A 90 18.26 -6.47 -6.90
CA SER A 90 17.75 -6.39 -8.27
C SER A 90 18.81 -6.75 -9.29
N THR A 91 18.38 -7.13 -10.49
CA THR A 91 19.25 -7.16 -11.68
C THR A 91 19.67 -5.73 -12.04
N LEU A 92 20.71 -5.59 -12.85
CA LEU A 92 21.33 -4.30 -13.17
C LEU A 92 21.43 -4.12 -14.70
N MET A 93 20.29 -4.17 -15.37
CA MET A 93 20.23 -3.80 -16.79
C MET A 93 20.03 -2.28 -16.92
N ALA A 94 20.58 -1.69 -17.97
CA ALA A 94 20.30 -0.32 -18.37
C ALA A 94 19.14 -0.31 -19.38
N CYS A 95 18.10 0.48 -19.08
CA CYS A 95 16.95 0.68 -19.95
C CYS A 95 16.87 2.13 -20.41
N ASP A 96 15.81 2.47 -21.13
CA ASP A 96 15.53 3.86 -21.48
C ASP A 96 15.20 4.74 -20.26
N ASP A 97 15.25 6.04 -20.43
CA ASP A 97 15.08 7.02 -19.34
C ASP A 97 13.75 6.86 -18.60
N ALA A 98 12.66 6.52 -19.30
CA ALA A 98 11.34 6.37 -18.68
C ALA A 98 11.30 5.15 -17.76
N ARG A 99 11.86 4.01 -18.18
CA ARG A 99 11.98 2.81 -17.34
C ARG A 99 12.93 3.03 -16.17
N MET A 100 14.05 3.73 -16.39
CA MET A 100 14.98 4.05 -15.31
C MET A 100 14.38 5.01 -14.28
N ALA A 101 13.56 5.97 -14.69
CA ALA A 101 12.84 6.87 -13.78
C ALA A 101 11.81 6.09 -12.93
N GLN A 102 11.06 5.18 -13.55
CA GLN A 102 10.12 4.29 -12.87
C GLN A 102 10.83 3.37 -11.87
N GLU A 103 11.91 2.72 -12.29
CA GLU A 103 12.74 1.89 -11.42
C GLU A 103 13.24 2.65 -10.21
N GLY A 104 13.73 3.87 -10.40
CA GLY A 104 14.16 4.73 -9.30
C GLY A 104 13.05 5.03 -8.30
N ALA A 105 11.80 5.20 -8.74
CA ALA A 105 10.66 5.36 -7.85
C ALA A 105 10.35 4.06 -7.08
N VAL A 106 10.34 2.92 -7.77
CA VAL A 106 10.12 1.61 -7.14
C VAL A 106 11.20 1.35 -6.09
N HIS A 107 12.47 1.51 -6.42
CA HIS A 107 13.56 1.30 -5.47
C HIS A 107 13.48 2.21 -4.25
N GLN A 108 13.16 3.49 -4.44
CA GLN A 108 13.05 4.43 -3.33
C GLN A 108 11.97 3.99 -2.32
N VAL A 109 10.83 3.49 -2.79
CA VAL A 109 9.77 3.00 -1.90
C VAL A 109 10.19 1.72 -1.19
N LEU A 110 10.97 0.85 -1.85
CA LEU A 110 11.42 -0.43 -1.30
C LEU A 110 12.72 -0.36 -0.48
N THR A 111 13.29 0.83 -0.28
CA THR A 111 14.59 0.97 0.41
C THR A 111 14.48 0.75 1.93
N ASP A 112 13.32 1.05 2.54
CA ASP A 112 13.14 1.02 3.99
C ASP A 112 11.66 0.75 4.33
N THR A 113 11.07 1.56 5.19
CA THR A 113 9.68 1.44 5.60
C THR A 113 8.80 2.36 4.78
N ALA A 114 7.76 1.79 4.18
CA ALA A 114 6.71 2.53 3.51
C ALA A 114 5.39 2.41 4.30
N THR A 115 4.56 3.44 4.27
CA THR A 115 3.15 3.29 4.63
C THR A 115 2.39 2.66 3.47
N PHE A 116 1.43 1.80 3.78
CA PHE A 116 0.58 1.22 2.75
C PHE A 116 -0.90 1.41 3.06
N LYS A 117 -1.68 1.53 2.00
CA LYS A 117 -3.14 1.59 2.07
C LYS A 117 -3.74 0.71 0.97
N ILE A 118 -4.74 -0.09 1.33
CA ILE A 118 -5.48 -0.90 0.36
C ILE A 118 -6.92 -0.42 0.36
N GLU A 119 -7.41 -0.04 -0.82
CA GLU A 119 -8.78 0.36 -1.07
C GLU A 119 -9.33 -0.44 -2.25
N GLY A 120 -10.17 -1.43 -1.95
CA GLY A 120 -10.65 -2.39 -2.96
C GLY A 120 -9.49 -3.15 -3.61
N ASN A 121 -9.29 -2.95 -4.90
CA ASN A 121 -8.23 -3.59 -5.69
C ASN A 121 -7.00 -2.68 -5.89
N THR A 122 -6.90 -1.58 -5.14
CA THR A 122 -5.79 -0.63 -5.25
C THR A 122 -4.92 -0.68 -4.00
N LEU A 123 -3.63 -0.83 -4.19
CA LEU A 123 -2.59 -0.70 -3.18
C LEU A 123 -1.81 0.59 -3.43
N THR A 124 -1.71 1.42 -2.42
CA THR A 124 -0.83 2.60 -2.42
C THR A 124 0.31 2.36 -1.44
N LEU A 125 1.53 2.52 -1.89
CA LEU A 125 2.75 2.48 -1.08
C LEU A 125 3.38 3.87 -1.10
N THR A 126 3.72 4.40 0.07
CA THR A 126 4.30 5.75 0.19
C THR A 126 5.56 5.71 1.06
N ASN A 127 6.65 6.23 0.53
CA ASN A 127 7.88 6.48 1.27
C ASN A 127 8.39 7.89 0.94
N ASN A 128 8.37 8.78 1.93
CA ASN A 128 8.64 10.20 1.78
C ASN A 128 7.74 10.84 0.69
N ASP A 129 8.34 11.43 -0.34
CA ASP A 129 7.69 12.11 -1.46
C ASP A 129 7.41 11.19 -2.66
N VAL A 130 7.67 9.90 -2.52
CA VAL A 130 7.42 8.91 -3.59
C VAL A 130 6.23 8.03 -3.23
N VAL A 131 5.33 7.91 -4.18
CA VAL A 131 4.13 7.07 -4.08
C VAL A 131 4.10 6.09 -5.24
N LEU A 132 3.83 4.82 -4.95
CA LEU A 132 3.47 3.82 -5.95
C LEU A 132 2.00 3.51 -5.83
N VAL A 133 1.29 3.47 -6.95
CA VAL A 133 -0.09 3.01 -7.05
C VAL A 133 -0.12 1.73 -7.85
N LEU A 134 -0.62 0.67 -7.24
CA LEU A 134 -0.67 -0.66 -7.83
C LEU A 134 -2.12 -1.18 -7.79
N ALA A 135 -2.45 -2.10 -8.70
CA ALA A 135 -3.76 -2.72 -8.79
C ALA A 135 -3.64 -4.25 -8.95
N ARG A 136 -4.69 -4.97 -8.54
CA ARG A 136 -4.87 -6.41 -8.75
C ARG A 136 -6.24 -6.72 -9.37
#